data_cab4d40a9445592d58603425b6962341
#
_entry.id   cab4d40a9445592d58603425b6962341
#
_cell.length_a   1.000
_cell.length_b   1.000
_cell.length_c   1.000
_cell.angle_alpha   90.00
_cell.angle_beta   90.00
_cell.angle_gamma   90.00
#
_symmetry.space_group_name_H-M   'P 1'
#
loop_
_entity.id
_entity.type
_entity.pdbx_description
1 polymer ?
#
loop_
_entity_poly.entity_id
_entity_poly.type
_entity_poly.pdbx_seq_one_letter_code
_entity_poly.pdbx_strand_id
1 'polypeptide(L)'
;MGVKGRLRECAEVVVLAVFLSAAADFIMMMVLSGQPFDPGWSEVRNLAVMAAALPAPFLAAKWSGRSWRDLFGPAQRVRWGLLARCLLVAGGVYATVLAWRLASGGFINIALVAACFIVVPLQAAAEEAIFRGSLPQLIGGSSWLAYGL
;
A
#
# COMPACT_ATOMS: atom_id res chain seq x y z
N MET A 1 8.22 12.59 22.66
CA MET A 1 7.76 13.53 21.61
C MET A 1 6.50 14.23 22.08
N GLY A 2 6.43 15.58 22.03
CA GLY A 2 5.25 16.34 22.46
C GLY A 2 4.12 16.27 21.45
N VAL A 3 2.89 16.64 21.85
CA VAL A 3 1.68 16.61 20.99
C VAL A 3 1.90 17.36 19.66
N LYS A 4 2.53 18.55 19.72
CA LYS A 4 2.84 19.34 18.51
C LYS A 4 3.73 18.60 17.52
N GLY A 5 4.73 17.86 17.98
CA GLY A 5 5.60 17.09 17.12
C GLY A 5 4.88 15.92 16.46
N ARG A 6 3.97 15.26 17.16
CA ARG A 6 3.14 14.18 16.62
C ARG A 6 2.18 14.68 15.55
N LEU A 7 1.49 15.79 15.78
CA LEU A 7 0.60 16.39 14.80
C LEU A 7 1.35 16.81 13.52
N ARG A 8 2.55 17.37 13.68
CA ARG A 8 3.40 17.72 12.54
C ARG A 8 3.76 16.47 11.71
N GLU A 9 4.22 15.40 12.35
CA GLU A 9 4.58 14.15 11.65
C GLU A 9 3.36 13.52 10.97
N CYS A 10 2.17 13.53 11.60
CA CYS A 10 0.93 13.12 10.93
C CYS A 10 0.66 13.92 9.66
N ALA A 11 0.78 15.24 9.73
CA ALA A 11 0.60 16.11 8.58
C ALA A 11 1.63 15.81 7.48
N GLU A 12 2.90 15.59 7.85
CA GLU A 12 3.96 15.22 6.92
C GLU A 12 3.65 13.88 6.21
N VAL A 13 3.19 12.86 6.94
CA VAL A 13 2.78 11.57 6.33
C VAL A 13 1.65 11.77 5.32
N VAL A 14 0.61 12.50 5.70
CA VAL A 14 -0.55 12.73 4.82
C VAL A 14 -0.16 13.52 3.58
N VAL A 15 0.56 14.63 3.75
CA VAL A 15 1.00 15.48 2.64
C VAL A 15 1.89 14.70 1.68
N LEU A 16 2.86 13.94 2.20
CA LEU A 16 3.73 13.10 1.37
C LEU A 16 2.95 12.01 0.65
N ALA A 17 2.04 11.32 1.33
CA ALA A 17 1.22 10.28 0.72
C ALA A 17 0.39 10.84 -0.45
N VAL A 18 -0.27 11.97 -0.24
CA VAL A 18 -1.06 12.66 -1.27
C VAL A 18 -0.17 13.11 -2.44
N PHE A 19 0.99 13.71 -2.14
CA PHE A 19 1.92 14.17 -3.18
C PHE A 19 2.46 13.02 -4.02
N LEU A 20 2.92 11.94 -3.39
CA LEU A 20 3.44 10.76 -4.08
C LEU A 20 2.37 10.07 -4.91
N SER A 21 1.15 9.96 -4.38
CA SER A 21 0.01 9.41 -5.11
C SER A 21 -0.36 10.27 -6.32
N ALA A 22 -0.42 11.59 -6.16
CA ALA A 22 -0.71 12.49 -7.27
C ALA A 22 0.38 12.46 -8.36
N ALA A 23 1.65 12.41 -7.96
CA ALA A 23 2.77 12.27 -8.90
C ALA A 23 2.70 10.93 -9.67
N ALA A 24 2.40 9.83 -8.97
CA ALA A 24 2.23 8.52 -9.60
C ALA A 24 1.02 8.51 -10.55
N ASP A 25 -0.08 9.11 -10.18
CA ASP A 25 -1.27 9.23 -11.05
C ASP A 25 -0.95 9.99 -12.34
N PHE A 26 -0.25 11.11 -12.21
CA PHE A 26 0.19 11.89 -13.36
C PHE A 26 1.10 11.10 -14.30
N ILE A 27 2.10 10.39 -13.73
CA ILE A 27 3.01 9.54 -14.52
C ILE A 27 2.25 8.42 -15.21
N MET A 28 1.39 7.71 -14.49
CA MET A 28 0.57 6.63 -15.06
C MET A 28 -0.38 7.13 -16.14
N MET A 29 -0.95 8.31 -15.97
CA MET A 29 -1.78 8.94 -16.99
C MET A 29 -0.97 9.24 -18.27
N MET A 30 0.25 9.73 -18.14
CA MET A 30 1.13 9.97 -19.28
C MET A 30 1.52 8.67 -19.99
N VAL A 31 1.87 7.63 -19.22
CA VAL A 31 2.27 6.32 -19.77
C VAL A 31 1.11 5.64 -20.49
N LEU A 32 -0.11 5.75 -19.96
CA LEU A 32 -1.30 5.10 -20.51
C LEU A 32 -2.03 5.97 -21.56
N SER A 33 -1.65 7.22 -21.76
CA SER A 33 -2.35 8.16 -22.66
C SER A 33 -2.40 7.71 -24.12
N GLY A 34 -1.49 6.84 -24.54
CA GLY A 34 -1.47 6.27 -25.90
C GLY A 34 -2.08 4.88 -26.02
N GLN A 35 -2.60 4.31 -24.94
CA GLN A 35 -3.16 2.96 -24.95
C GLN A 35 -4.68 3.00 -25.15
N PRO A 36 -5.26 2.01 -25.85
CA PRO A 36 -6.71 1.87 -25.92
C PRO A 36 -7.25 1.66 -24.49
N PHE A 37 -8.44 2.21 -24.24
CA PHE A 37 -9.09 2.08 -22.94
C PHE A 37 -9.32 0.59 -22.63
N ASP A 38 -8.68 0.12 -21.56
CA ASP A 38 -8.87 -1.21 -20.98
C ASP A 38 -9.18 -1.04 -19.50
N PRO A 39 -10.36 -1.46 -19.01
CA PRO A 39 -10.75 -1.36 -17.61
C PRO A 39 -9.73 -1.99 -16.65
N GLY A 40 -9.05 -3.05 -17.06
CA GLY A 40 -8.03 -3.71 -16.25
C GLY A 40 -6.82 -2.83 -15.98
N TRP A 41 -6.38 -2.03 -16.95
CA TRP A 41 -5.29 -1.09 -16.74
C TRP A 41 -5.70 0.10 -15.85
N SER A 42 -6.97 0.50 -15.87
CA SER A 42 -7.46 1.52 -14.94
C SER A 42 -7.39 1.06 -13.48
N GLU A 43 -7.70 -0.21 -13.21
CA GLU A 43 -7.55 -0.80 -11.88
C GLU A 43 -6.08 -0.87 -11.44
N VAL A 44 -5.17 -1.32 -12.32
CA VAL A 44 -3.73 -1.31 -12.03
C VAL A 44 -3.24 0.10 -11.72
N ARG A 45 -3.69 1.10 -12.47
CA ARG A 45 -3.37 2.50 -12.21
C ARG A 45 -3.81 2.92 -10.80
N ASN A 46 -5.06 2.66 -10.43
CA ASN A 46 -5.58 3.03 -9.12
C ASN A 46 -4.78 2.38 -7.98
N LEU A 47 -4.48 1.09 -8.11
CA LEU A 47 -3.67 0.36 -7.13
C LEU A 47 -2.22 0.89 -7.08
N ALA A 48 -1.62 1.22 -8.22
CA ALA A 48 -0.26 1.77 -8.28
C ALA A 48 -0.18 3.15 -7.63
N VAL A 49 -1.20 4.00 -7.83
CA VAL A 49 -1.31 5.31 -7.18
C VAL A 49 -1.35 5.16 -5.66
N MET A 50 -2.12 4.21 -5.14
CA MET A 50 -2.16 3.93 -3.71
C MET A 50 -0.84 3.33 -3.20
N ALA A 51 -0.22 2.43 -3.96
CA ALA A 51 1.08 1.84 -3.62
C ALA A 51 2.20 2.90 -3.56
N ALA A 52 2.11 3.96 -4.37
CA ALA A 52 3.07 5.05 -4.38
C ALA A 52 3.11 5.85 -3.05
N ALA A 53 2.08 5.74 -2.22
CA ALA A 53 2.10 6.32 -0.87
C ALA A 53 2.99 5.57 0.12
N LEU A 54 3.45 4.35 -0.21
CA LEU A 54 4.26 3.51 0.68
C LEU A 54 5.51 4.19 1.26
N PRO A 55 6.29 4.99 0.52
CA PRO A 55 7.46 5.68 1.08
C PRO A 55 7.11 6.77 2.10
N ALA A 56 5.90 7.32 2.11
CA ALA A 56 5.54 8.48 2.92
C ALA A 56 5.81 8.29 4.43
N PRO A 57 5.35 7.21 5.10
CA PRO A 57 5.60 7.02 6.52
C PRO A 57 7.09 6.83 6.84
N PHE A 58 7.86 6.21 5.94
CA PHE A 58 9.30 6.01 6.13
C PHE A 58 10.07 7.33 6.01
N LEU A 59 9.71 8.18 5.05
CA LEU A 59 10.30 9.50 4.87
C LEU A 59 9.96 10.42 6.05
N ALA A 60 8.71 10.45 6.49
CA ALA A 60 8.29 11.24 7.63
C ALA A 60 8.99 10.79 8.93
N ALA A 61 9.11 9.47 9.16
CA ALA A 61 9.84 8.95 10.30
C ALA A 61 11.32 9.37 10.27
N LYS A 62 11.96 9.29 9.08
CA LYS A 62 13.35 9.72 8.90
C LYS A 62 13.52 11.22 9.18
N TRP A 63 12.63 12.08 8.69
CA TRP A 63 12.68 13.52 8.92
C TRP A 63 12.43 13.90 10.37
N SER A 64 11.59 13.13 11.07
CA SER A 64 11.35 13.28 12.51
C SER A 64 12.44 12.66 13.39
N GLY A 65 13.51 12.10 12.81
CA GLY A 65 14.59 11.44 13.55
C GLY A 65 14.19 10.11 14.21
N ARG A 66 13.08 9.50 13.78
CA ARG A 66 12.61 8.20 14.27
C ARG A 66 13.19 7.05 13.47
N SER A 67 13.29 5.89 14.11
CA SER A 67 13.66 4.67 13.40
C SER A 67 12.49 4.17 12.56
N TRP A 68 12.74 3.78 11.31
CA TRP A 68 11.74 3.13 10.47
C TRP A 68 11.19 1.82 11.09
N ARG A 69 11.96 1.19 12.00
CA ARG A 69 11.55 -0.03 12.73
C ARG A 69 10.36 0.24 13.65
N ASP A 70 10.21 1.48 14.14
CA ASP A 70 9.10 1.87 15.00
C ASP A 70 7.75 1.78 14.27
N LEU A 71 7.75 1.84 12.93
CA LEU A 71 6.55 1.67 12.10
C LEU A 71 5.97 0.25 12.16
N PHE A 72 6.78 -0.75 12.51
CA PHE A 72 6.33 -2.14 12.63
C PHE A 72 5.77 -2.50 14.02
N GLY A 73 5.45 -1.49 14.82
CA GLY A 73 4.89 -1.66 16.16
C GLY A 73 5.90 -2.18 17.20
N PRO A 74 5.44 -2.62 18.37
CA PRO A 74 6.30 -2.98 19.49
C PRO A 74 7.30 -4.10 19.19
N ALA A 75 6.96 -4.99 18.25
CA ALA A 75 7.84 -6.09 17.85
C ALA A 75 9.01 -5.66 16.97
N GLN A 76 8.98 -4.45 16.40
CA GLN A 76 10.00 -3.85 15.54
C GLN A 76 10.50 -4.79 14.41
N ARG A 77 9.66 -5.75 14.00
CA ARG A 77 10.00 -6.76 12.99
C ARG A 77 8.81 -7.14 12.12
N VAL A 78 9.09 -7.46 10.87
CA VAL A 78 8.10 -7.99 9.93
C VAL A 78 7.69 -9.39 10.36
N ARG A 79 6.39 -9.65 10.41
CA ARG A 79 5.83 -10.98 10.71
C ARG A 79 5.79 -11.82 9.43
N TRP A 80 6.94 -12.32 9.02
CA TRP A 80 7.09 -13.06 7.77
C TRP A 80 6.12 -14.25 7.63
N GLY A 81 5.85 -14.97 8.72
CA GLY A 81 4.89 -16.08 8.71
C GLY A 81 3.45 -15.65 8.42
N LEU A 82 3.02 -14.48 8.94
CA LEU A 82 1.72 -13.91 8.64
C LEU A 82 1.66 -13.45 7.19
N LEU A 83 2.68 -12.73 6.74
CA LEU A 83 2.80 -12.27 5.36
C LEU A 83 2.73 -13.44 4.37
N ALA A 84 3.48 -14.53 4.62
CA ALA A 84 3.45 -15.71 3.77
C ALA A 84 2.06 -16.34 3.70
N ARG A 85 1.34 -16.45 4.83
CA ARG A 85 -0.04 -16.95 4.84
C ARG A 85 -0.99 -16.06 4.05
N CYS A 86 -0.90 -14.73 4.19
CA CYS A 86 -1.71 -13.80 3.43
C CYS A 86 -1.43 -13.91 1.93
N LEU A 87 -0.15 -14.03 1.54
CA LEU A 87 0.24 -14.22 0.14
C LEU A 87 -0.26 -15.56 -0.43
N LEU A 88 -0.23 -16.64 0.36
CA LEU A 88 -0.77 -17.94 -0.05
C LEU A 88 -2.28 -17.89 -0.27
N VAL A 89 -3.02 -17.26 0.63
CA VAL A 89 -4.48 -17.10 0.50
C VAL A 89 -4.80 -16.23 -0.71
N ALA A 90 -4.16 -15.08 -0.85
CA ALA A 90 -4.35 -14.19 -2.00
C ALA A 90 -3.99 -14.90 -3.32
N GLY A 91 -2.86 -15.61 -3.37
CA GLY A 91 -2.44 -16.39 -4.52
C GLY A 91 -3.45 -17.50 -4.88
N GLY A 92 -4.01 -18.19 -3.88
CA GLY A 92 -5.05 -19.19 -4.07
C GLY A 92 -6.34 -18.60 -4.67
N VAL A 93 -6.79 -17.47 -4.17
CA VAL A 93 -7.96 -16.75 -4.72
C VAL A 93 -7.69 -16.33 -6.17
N TYR A 94 -6.53 -15.75 -6.44
CA TYR A 94 -6.13 -15.36 -7.79
C TYR A 94 -6.07 -16.55 -8.74
N ALA A 95 -5.46 -17.67 -8.31
CA ALA A 95 -5.37 -18.88 -9.12
C ALA A 95 -6.76 -19.45 -9.46
N THR A 96 -7.70 -19.39 -8.49
CA THR A 96 -9.08 -19.84 -8.71
C THR A 96 -9.80 -18.96 -9.74
N VAL A 97 -9.66 -17.64 -9.66
CA VAL A 97 -10.25 -16.69 -10.62
C VAL A 97 -9.64 -16.89 -12.01
N LEU A 98 -8.33 -17.10 -12.09
CA LEU A 98 -7.65 -17.38 -13.36
C LEU A 98 -8.14 -18.68 -13.99
N ALA A 99 -8.22 -19.76 -13.21
CA ALA A 99 -8.71 -21.05 -13.65
C ALA A 99 -10.15 -20.95 -14.16
N TRP A 100 -11.02 -20.24 -13.45
CA TRP A 100 -12.39 -19.96 -13.86
C TRP A 100 -12.44 -19.21 -15.20
N ARG A 101 -11.65 -18.15 -15.35
CA ARG A 101 -11.56 -17.38 -16.60
C ARG A 101 -11.13 -18.24 -17.79
N LEU A 102 -10.10 -19.07 -17.59
CA LEU A 102 -9.63 -20.02 -18.64
C LEU A 102 -10.71 -21.03 -19.01
N ALA A 103 -11.38 -21.63 -18.01
CA ALA A 103 -12.44 -22.58 -18.24
C ALA A 103 -13.65 -21.97 -18.97
N SER A 104 -13.90 -20.68 -18.79
CA SER A 104 -14.98 -19.93 -19.45
C SER A 104 -14.60 -19.43 -20.86
N GLY A 105 -13.43 -19.79 -21.41
CA GLY A 105 -12.96 -19.32 -22.70
C GLY A 105 -12.56 -17.84 -22.72
N GLY A 106 -12.36 -17.23 -21.54
CA GLY A 106 -11.97 -15.83 -21.42
C GLY A 106 -10.50 -15.61 -21.76
N PHE A 107 -10.22 -14.46 -22.37
CA PHE A 107 -8.84 -14.03 -22.62
C PHE A 107 -8.19 -13.55 -21.31
N ILE A 108 -6.94 -13.99 -21.09
CA ILE A 108 -6.12 -13.54 -19.95
C ILE A 108 -5.02 -12.63 -20.45
N ASN A 109 -5.04 -11.39 -19.99
CA ASN A 109 -3.91 -10.49 -20.21
C ASN A 109 -2.83 -10.78 -19.17
N ILE A 110 -1.79 -11.52 -19.56
CA ILE A 110 -0.70 -11.94 -18.68
C ILE A 110 0.05 -10.73 -18.09
N ALA A 111 0.21 -9.65 -18.86
CA ALA A 111 0.86 -8.43 -18.39
C ALA A 111 0.06 -7.77 -17.27
N LEU A 112 -1.27 -7.73 -17.39
CA LEU A 112 -2.17 -7.22 -16.36
C LEU A 112 -2.08 -8.06 -15.08
N VAL A 113 -2.10 -9.39 -15.21
CA VAL A 113 -1.97 -10.31 -14.08
C VAL A 113 -0.64 -10.10 -13.35
N ALA A 114 0.46 -10.01 -14.10
CA ALA A 114 1.79 -9.78 -13.53
C ALA A 114 1.86 -8.41 -12.82
N ALA A 115 1.29 -7.36 -13.41
CA ALA A 115 1.22 -6.04 -12.81
C ALA A 115 0.44 -6.06 -11.48
N CYS A 116 -0.74 -6.69 -11.45
CA CYS A 116 -1.52 -6.86 -10.23
C CYS A 116 -0.75 -7.63 -9.15
N PHE A 117 -0.01 -8.67 -9.52
CA PHE A 117 0.77 -9.48 -8.57
C PHE A 117 1.85 -8.66 -7.85
N ILE A 118 2.36 -7.61 -8.47
CA ILE A 118 3.34 -6.69 -7.89
C ILE A 118 2.64 -5.57 -7.12
N VAL A 119 1.64 -4.96 -7.74
CA VAL A 119 1.04 -3.71 -7.23
C VAL A 119 0.15 -3.95 -6.02
N VAL A 120 -0.63 -5.04 -6.00
CA VAL A 120 -1.55 -5.34 -4.88
C VAL A 120 -0.81 -5.53 -3.54
N PRO A 121 0.29 -6.30 -3.44
CA PRO A 121 1.06 -6.37 -2.19
C PRO A 121 1.68 -5.04 -1.77
N LEU A 122 2.13 -4.22 -2.72
CA LEU A 122 2.70 -2.91 -2.44
C LEU A 122 1.63 -1.94 -1.90
N GLN A 123 0.45 -1.94 -2.48
CA GLN A 123 -0.69 -1.15 -2.02
C GLN A 123 -1.11 -1.57 -0.61
N ALA A 124 -1.26 -2.87 -0.36
CA ALA A 124 -1.59 -3.39 0.97
C ALA A 124 -0.51 -3.02 2.01
N ALA A 125 0.77 -3.07 1.64
CA ALA A 125 1.86 -2.63 2.48
C ALA A 125 1.82 -1.12 2.77
N ALA A 126 1.44 -0.29 1.79
CA ALA A 126 1.27 1.14 1.95
C ALA A 126 0.15 1.47 2.95
N GLU A 127 -1.01 0.84 2.79
CA GLU A 127 -2.12 0.99 3.72
C GLU A 127 -1.75 0.55 5.13
N GLU A 128 -1.12 -0.60 5.30
CA GLU A 128 -0.69 -1.09 6.60
C GLU A 128 0.33 -0.15 7.26
N ALA A 129 1.32 0.34 6.51
CA ALA A 129 2.33 1.26 7.01
C ALA A 129 1.74 2.61 7.43
N ILE A 130 0.76 3.13 6.69
CA ILE A 130 0.10 4.40 7.00
C ILE A 130 -0.91 4.23 8.14
N PHE A 131 -1.85 3.31 8.01
CA PHE A 131 -3.00 3.22 8.91
C PHE A 131 -2.71 2.46 10.20
N ARG A 132 -1.79 1.52 10.20
CA ARG A 132 -1.39 0.77 11.41
C ARG A 132 -0.01 1.10 11.92
N GLY A 133 0.91 1.47 11.03
CA GLY A 133 2.27 1.80 11.41
C GLY A 133 2.43 3.23 11.92
N SER A 134 1.93 4.23 11.19
CA SER A 134 2.20 5.63 11.49
C SER A 134 1.10 6.32 12.27
N LEU A 135 -0.12 6.37 11.74
CA LEU A 135 -1.18 7.20 12.28
C LEU A 135 -1.57 6.87 13.72
N PRO A 136 -1.78 5.61 14.14
CA PRO A 136 -2.14 5.28 15.51
C PRO A 136 -1.05 5.64 16.51
N GLN A 137 0.22 5.46 16.15
CA GLN A 137 1.35 5.81 17.00
C GLN A 137 1.47 7.33 17.21
N LEU A 138 1.03 8.11 16.22
CA LEU A 138 1.10 9.56 16.24
C LEU A 138 -0.09 10.19 16.97
N ILE A 139 -1.29 9.62 16.82
CA ILE A 139 -2.53 10.16 17.41
C ILE A 139 -2.61 9.96 18.91
N GLY A 140 -1.83 9.05 19.48
CA GLY A 140 -1.71 9.04 20.92
C GLY A 140 -1.91 7.76 21.66
N GLY A 141 -1.26 6.74 21.26
CA GLY A 141 -0.80 5.71 22.21
C GLY A 141 -1.80 5.05 23.16
N SER A 142 -3.07 5.27 23.07
CA SER A 142 -4.00 4.39 23.75
C SER A 142 -4.15 3.13 22.90
N SER A 143 -3.63 2.04 23.41
CA SER A 143 -3.65 0.70 22.81
C SER A 143 -5.03 0.27 22.27
N TRP A 144 -6.09 0.86 22.73
CA TRP A 144 -7.47 0.63 22.36
C TRP A 144 -7.82 1.07 20.94
N LEU A 145 -7.36 2.24 20.49
CA LEU A 145 -7.63 2.74 19.14
C LEU A 145 -6.70 2.11 18.09
N ALA A 146 -5.54 1.62 18.51
CA ALA A 146 -4.57 1.01 17.61
C ALA A 146 -4.84 -0.47 17.30
N TYR A 147 -5.58 -1.16 18.18
CA TYR A 147 -5.79 -2.62 18.07
C TYR A 147 -7.25 -3.04 18.21
N GLY A 148 -8.17 -2.11 18.32
CA GLY A 148 -9.59 -2.34 18.60
C GLY A 148 -10.49 -2.46 17.35
N LEU A 149 -9.91 -2.76 16.20
CA LEU A 149 -10.64 -3.16 14.99
C LEU A 149 -10.18 -4.52 14.52
#